data_30d751bac260d5a0e484975a845946cc
#
_entry.id   30d751bac260d5a0e484975a845946cc
#
_cell.length_a   1.000
_cell.length_b   1.000
_cell.length_c   1.000
_cell.angle_alpha   90.00
_cell.angle_beta   90.00
_cell.angle_gamma   90.00
#
_symmetry.space_group_name_H-M   'P 1'
#
loop_
_entity.id
_entity.type
_entity.pdbx_description
1 polymer ?
#
loop_
_entity_poly.entity_id
_entity_poly.type
_entity_poly.pdbx_seq_one_letter_code
_entity_poly.pdbx_strand_id
1 'polypeptide(L)'
;QGDLGQASDFIDRALFAMERSAASTFVSGLTSQTGPPMCDFLRAENRAFWLAVHRNIDLYGRKGTWRTALEWCKLLFALDTSDPHGILLWMDFLAIKSRQEKWLLELTDVLQELYGILDWSVGLSYARTLALRAIGASQADQALASAIIRDPHAAILLADKLQVDVPPDVVRAFPMHGAYTSTHPALNELLAHLYVHRSLSVWKEANTLAWFREVATQTWPSLDASAYRESLPESSTQMGVYRHLVVADLPEAQQRQLLRYVPPEVRNPPGGIDTFDPLPPSNGSRFDEAYYGSVLPAMTQRGGGPHTGLWELLQRLQNLGVHDVQELLEHVDDRTRDMLMQVVEPVSADEAEDEAATSMNDIDGVDDEISEDDAGHASGDQPSLLQRAWNALWGT
;
A
#
# COMPACT_ATOMS: atom_id res chain seq x y z
N GLN A 1 14.69 -11.12 16.45
CA GLN A 1 14.49 -11.81 15.17
C GLN A 1 13.28 -12.74 15.33
N GLY A 2 12.13 -12.40 14.73
CA GLY A 2 10.94 -13.22 14.78
C GLY A 2 11.07 -14.51 13.96
N ASP A 3 10.29 -15.52 14.33
CA ASP A 3 10.17 -16.76 13.56
C ASP A 3 9.43 -16.49 12.24
N LEU A 4 10.18 -16.48 11.12
CA LEU A 4 9.61 -16.28 9.78
C LEU A 4 8.63 -17.38 9.38
N GLY A 5 8.79 -18.61 9.91
CA GLY A 5 7.88 -19.71 9.67
C GLY A 5 6.53 -19.45 10.31
N GLN A 6 6.53 -19.04 11.58
CA GLN A 6 5.31 -18.70 12.30
C GLN A 6 4.62 -17.48 11.68
N ALA A 7 5.38 -16.43 11.28
CA ALA A 7 4.83 -15.28 10.59
C ALA A 7 4.16 -15.66 9.26
N SER A 8 4.80 -16.58 8.48
CA SER A 8 4.21 -17.10 7.24
C SER A 8 2.88 -17.81 7.51
N ASP A 9 2.82 -18.68 8.52
CA ASP A 9 1.60 -19.42 8.87
C ASP A 9 0.45 -18.49 9.26
N PHE A 10 0.72 -17.43 10.04
CA PHE A 10 -0.32 -16.44 10.38
C PHE A 10 -0.81 -15.64 9.17
N ILE A 11 0.10 -15.24 8.27
CA ILE A 11 -0.29 -14.53 7.04
C ILE A 11 -1.13 -15.45 6.15
N ASP A 12 -0.71 -16.70 5.96
CA ASP A 12 -1.43 -17.67 5.13
C ASP A 12 -2.84 -17.93 5.68
N ARG A 13 -2.99 -18.07 7.01
CA ARG A 13 -4.30 -18.21 7.68
C ARG A 13 -5.17 -16.95 7.50
N ALA A 14 -4.59 -15.75 7.61
CA ALA A 14 -5.32 -14.51 7.41
C ALA A 14 -5.82 -14.40 5.97
N LEU A 15 -4.98 -14.67 4.97
CA LEU A 15 -5.35 -14.64 3.57
C LEU A 15 -6.41 -15.71 3.24
N PHE A 16 -6.30 -16.92 3.80
CA PHE A 16 -7.29 -17.97 3.64
C PHE A 16 -8.66 -17.56 4.23
N ALA A 17 -8.68 -16.98 5.44
CA ALA A 17 -9.91 -16.50 6.05
C ALA A 17 -10.59 -15.42 5.20
N MET A 18 -9.80 -14.50 4.64
CA MET A 18 -10.30 -13.44 3.77
C MET A 18 -10.82 -13.98 2.44
N GLU A 19 -10.14 -14.96 1.83
CA GLU A 19 -10.61 -15.65 0.63
C GLU A 19 -11.98 -16.31 0.86
N ARG A 20 -12.14 -16.96 2.02
CA ARG A 20 -13.40 -17.62 2.40
C ARG A 20 -14.55 -16.67 2.67
N SER A 21 -14.27 -15.47 3.14
CA SER A 21 -15.25 -14.41 3.44
C SER A 21 -15.47 -13.43 2.28
N ALA A 22 -14.67 -13.53 1.22
CA ALA A 22 -14.78 -12.63 0.07
C ALA A 22 -16.09 -12.89 -0.70
N ALA A 23 -16.74 -11.79 -1.12
CA ALA A 23 -17.93 -11.87 -1.97
C ALA A 23 -17.62 -12.60 -3.28
N SER A 24 -18.56 -13.41 -3.77
CA SER A 24 -18.39 -14.15 -5.03
C SER A 24 -18.11 -13.25 -6.23
N THR A 25 -18.68 -12.05 -6.25
CA THR A 25 -18.41 -11.02 -7.25
C THR A 25 -16.96 -10.52 -7.24
N PHE A 26 -16.35 -10.41 -6.05
CA PHE A 26 -14.94 -10.07 -5.93
C PHE A 26 -14.05 -11.18 -6.49
N VAL A 27 -14.30 -12.43 -6.10
CA VAL A 27 -13.52 -13.59 -6.56
C VAL A 27 -13.64 -13.77 -8.07
N SER A 28 -14.85 -13.67 -8.63
CA SER A 28 -15.05 -13.76 -10.08
C SER A 28 -14.42 -12.58 -10.83
N GLY A 29 -14.41 -11.39 -10.23
CA GLY A 29 -13.75 -10.21 -10.79
C GLY A 29 -12.24 -10.36 -10.93
N LEU A 30 -11.57 -11.04 -9.98
CA LEU A 30 -10.12 -11.30 -10.05
C LEU A 30 -9.71 -12.13 -11.28
N THR A 31 -10.63 -12.94 -11.80
CA THR A 31 -10.40 -13.77 -13.00
C THR A 31 -11.03 -13.19 -14.26
N SER A 32 -11.67 -12.03 -14.14
CA SER A 32 -12.38 -11.37 -15.25
C SER A 32 -11.39 -10.68 -16.19
N GLN A 33 -11.68 -10.69 -17.48
CA GLN A 33 -10.94 -9.91 -18.48
C GLN A 33 -11.33 -8.43 -18.50
N THR A 34 -12.39 -8.04 -17.78
CA THR A 34 -12.89 -6.65 -17.74
C THR A 34 -12.17 -5.76 -16.73
N GLY A 35 -11.22 -6.30 -15.99
CA GLY A 35 -10.44 -5.61 -14.97
C GLY A 35 -10.70 -6.15 -13.56
N PRO A 36 -9.82 -5.84 -12.59
CA PRO A 36 -9.99 -6.32 -11.24
C PRO A 36 -11.19 -5.65 -10.57
N PRO A 37 -11.83 -6.36 -9.63
CA PRO A 37 -12.79 -5.72 -8.75
C PRO A 37 -12.09 -4.65 -7.91
N MET A 38 -12.76 -3.57 -7.59
CA MET A 38 -12.25 -2.62 -6.60
C MET A 38 -12.36 -3.21 -5.20
N CYS A 39 -11.29 -3.01 -4.40
CA CYS A 39 -11.29 -3.30 -2.97
C CYS A 39 -11.12 -1.98 -2.22
N ASP A 40 -12.24 -1.29 -1.96
CA ASP A 40 -12.26 0.04 -1.37
C ASP A 40 -11.55 0.06 -0.01
N PHE A 41 -10.43 0.77 0.07
CA PHE A 41 -9.63 0.92 1.29
C PHE A 41 -10.33 1.77 2.37
N LEU A 42 -11.30 2.60 2.01
CA LEU A 42 -12.05 3.40 2.98
C LEU A 42 -12.89 2.55 3.92
N ARG A 43 -13.25 1.32 3.52
CA ARG A 43 -13.98 0.37 4.36
C ARG A 43 -13.04 -0.36 5.32
N ALA A 44 -13.39 -0.34 6.61
CA ALA A 44 -12.60 -0.98 7.66
C ALA A 44 -12.38 -2.47 7.41
N GLU A 45 -13.41 -3.15 6.95
CA GLU A 45 -13.43 -4.59 6.69
C GLU A 45 -12.37 -4.99 5.65
N ASN A 46 -12.12 -4.13 4.66
CA ASN A 46 -11.16 -4.39 3.61
C ASN A 46 -9.70 -4.13 4.06
N ARG A 47 -9.49 -3.23 5.02
CA ARG A 47 -8.12 -2.79 5.39
C ARG A 47 -7.25 -3.91 5.93
N ALA A 48 -7.83 -4.88 6.62
CA ALA A 48 -7.11 -6.05 7.10
C ALA A 48 -6.52 -6.89 5.96
N PHE A 49 -7.23 -6.98 4.82
CA PHE A 49 -6.73 -7.64 3.61
C PHE A 49 -5.50 -6.90 3.06
N TRP A 50 -5.56 -5.57 2.95
CA TRP A 50 -4.43 -4.75 2.51
C TRP A 50 -3.18 -4.97 3.37
N LEU A 51 -3.35 -4.99 4.68
CA LEU A 51 -2.27 -5.23 5.63
C LEU A 51 -1.69 -6.63 5.48
N ALA A 52 -2.53 -7.67 5.38
CA ALA A 52 -2.10 -9.05 5.24
C ALA A 52 -1.29 -9.26 3.94
N VAL A 53 -1.77 -8.71 2.81
CA VAL A 53 -1.04 -8.79 1.55
C VAL A 53 0.28 -8.01 1.60
N HIS A 54 0.29 -6.82 2.20
CA HIS A 54 1.54 -6.06 2.37
C HIS A 54 2.58 -6.86 3.17
N ARG A 55 2.16 -7.50 4.28
CA ARG A 55 3.04 -8.38 5.07
C ARG A 55 3.51 -9.61 4.28
N ASN A 56 2.66 -10.13 3.39
CA ASN A 56 3.01 -11.23 2.50
C ASN A 56 4.10 -10.84 1.49
N ILE A 57 4.02 -9.63 0.95
CA ILE A 57 5.05 -9.06 0.06
C ILE A 57 6.41 -8.98 0.78
N ASP A 58 6.43 -8.45 2.01
CA ASP A 58 7.63 -8.42 2.85
C ASP A 58 8.23 -9.81 3.03
N LEU A 59 7.39 -10.79 3.34
CA LEU A 59 7.80 -12.18 3.55
C LEU A 59 8.44 -12.78 2.30
N TYR A 60 7.82 -12.62 1.13
CA TYR A 60 8.38 -13.08 -0.14
C TYR A 60 9.67 -12.35 -0.50
N GLY A 61 9.75 -11.06 -0.20
CA GLY A 61 10.98 -10.28 -0.33
C GLY A 61 12.11 -10.85 0.51
N ARG A 62 11.88 -11.21 1.77
CA ARG A 62 12.86 -11.86 2.65
C ARG A 62 13.27 -13.25 2.19
N LYS A 63 12.34 -14.01 1.62
CA LYS A 63 12.61 -15.33 1.02
C LYS A 63 13.37 -15.22 -0.33
N GLY A 64 13.56 -14.01 -0.88
CA GLY A 64 14.20 -13.79 -2.18
C GLY A 64 13.35 -14.17 -3.38
N THR A 65 12.05 -14.42 -3.20
CA THR A 65 11.11 -14.74 -4.28
C THR A 65 10.54 -13.45 -4.88
N TRP A 66 11.43 -12.67 -5.49
CA TRP A 66 11.16 -11.31 -5.95
C TRP A 66 10.00 -11.20 -6.95
N ARG A 67 9.89 -12.19 -7.85
CA ARG A 67 8.81 -12.19 -8.85
C ARG A 67 7.44 -12.39 -8.19
N THR A 68 7.34 -13.33 -7.25
CA THR A 68 6.09 -13.56 -6.51
C THR A 68 5.70 -12.32 -5.71
N ALA A 69 6.67 -11.68 -5.04
CA ALA A 69 6.43 -10.42 -4.34
C ALA A 69 5.91 -9.33 -5.29
N LEU A 70 6.48 -9.20 -6.49
CA LEU A 70 6.04 -8.24 -7.49
C LEU A 70 4.60 -8.52 -7.97
N GLU A 71 4.22 -9.77 -8.21
CA GLU A 71 2.85 -10.10 -8.63
C GLU A 71 1.81 -9.74 -7.53
N TRP A 72 2.15 -9.93 -6.25
CA TRP A 72 1.32 -9.45 -5.15
C TRP A 72 1.23 -7.91 -5.09
N CYS A 73 2.32 -7.20 -5.39
CA CYS A 73 2.27 -5.73 -5.53
C CYS A 73 1.34 -5.30 -6.65
N LYS A 74 1.42 -5.95 -7.83
CA LYS A 74 0.54 -5.68 -8.97
C LYS A 74 -0.92 -5.87 -8.58
N LEU A 75 -1.24 -6.96 -7.87
CA LEU A 75 -2.60 -7.22 -7.39
C LEU A 75 -3.10 -6.07 -6.50
N LEU A 76 -2.36 -5.67 -5.46
CA LEU A 76 -2.79 -4.59 -4.59
C LEU A 76 -2.99 -3.27 -5.35
N PHE A 77 -2.05 -2.90 -6.20
CA PHE A 77 -2.16 -1.67 -6.97
C PHE A 77 -3.34 -1.71 -7.95
N ALA A 78 -3.66 -2.89 -8.51
CA ALA A 78 -4.80 -3.07 -9.39
C ALA A 78 -6.15 -2.96 -8.67
N LEU A 79 -6.21 -3.34 -7.39
CA LEU A 79 -7.44 -3.25 -6.57
C LEU A 79 -7.78 -1.81 -6.15
N ASP A 80 -6.77 -0.95 -6.00
CA ASP A 80 -6.93 0.48 -5.73
C ASP A 80 -5.69 1.25 -6.18
N THR A 81 -5.81 1.98 -7.29
CA THR A 81 -4.71 2.76 -7.89
C THR A 81 -4.34 4.02 -7.10
N SER A 82 -5.11 4.39 -6.07
CA SER A 82 -4.72 5.46 -5.14
C SER A 82 -3.54 5.07 -4.24
N ASP A 83 -3.15 3.80 -4.28
CA ASP A 83 -2.01 3.22 -3.57
C ASP A 83 -2.00 3.51 -2.06
N PRO A 84 -3.04 3.10 -1.33
CA PRO A 84 -3.21 3.46 0.08
C PRO A 84 -2.10 2.94 0.99
N HIS A 85 -1.33 1.93 0.59
CA HIS A 85 -0.21 1.36 1.34
C HIS A 85 1.17 1.63 0.74
N GLY A 86 1.27 2.49 -0.28
CA GLY A 86 2.54 2.85 -0.91
C GLY A 86 3.24 1.68 -1.59
N ILE A 87 2.50 0.84 -2.29
CA ILE A 87 3.03 -0.36 -2.95
C ILE A 87 3.98 -0.02 -4.11
N LEU A 88 3.78 1.14 -4.74
CA LEU A 88 4.70 1.64 -5.75
C LEU A 88 6.14 1.77 -5.23
N LEU A 89 6.32 1.99 -3.92
CA LEU A 89 7.63 2.04 -3.27
C LEU A 89 8.32 0.65 -3.19
N TRP A 90 7.60 -0.45 -3.43
CA TRP A 90 8.16 -1.79 -3.57
C TRP A 90 8.41 -2.16 -5.04
N MET A 91 7.54 -1.70 -5.95
CA MET A 91 7.58 -2.08 -7.37
C MET A 91 8.87 -1.63 -8.07
N ASP A 92 9.42 -0.47 -7.71
CA ASP A 92 10.68 0.05 -8.23
C ASP A 92 11.83 -0.95 -8.07
N PHE A 93 12.00 -1.49 -6.88
CA PHE A 93 13.05 -2.45 -6.55
C PHE A 93 12.73 -3.86 -7.03
N LEU A 94 11.48 -4.33 -6.79
CA LEU A 94 11.08 -5.70 -7.11
C LEU A 94 11.11 -5.97 -8.63
N ALA A 95 10.75 -4.99 -9.45
CA ALA A 95 10.81 -5.11 -10.89
C ALA A 95 12.25 -5.36 -11.39
N ILE A 96 13.21 -4.61 -10.87
CA ILE A 96 14.63 -4.79 -11.21
C ILE A 96 15.17 -6.13 -10.71
N LYS A 97 14.85 -6.51 -9.45
CA LYS A 97 15.28 -7.79 -8.87
C LYS A 97 14.68 -9.01 -9.57
N SER A 98 13.48 -8.88 -10.12
CA SER A 98 12.78 -9.95 -10.84
C SER A 98 13.02 -9.95 -12.36
N ARG A 99 13.86 -9.06 -12.87
CA ARG A 99 14.18 -8.93 -14.30
C ARG A 99 12.94 -8.60 -15.16
N GLN A 100 12.13 -7.69 -14.67
CA GLN A 100 10.92 -7.22 -15.33
C GLN A 100 11.10 -5.79 -15.89
N GLU A 101 12.23 -5.53 -16.52
CA GLU A 101 12.62 -4.20 -17.00
C GLU A 101 11.63 -3.63 -18.01
N LYS A 102 11.20 -4.44 -18.99
CA LYS A 102 10.24 -3.98 -20.00
C LYS A 102 8.89 -3.61 -19.39
N TRP A 103 8.39 -4.47 -18.51
CA TRP A 103 7.17 -4.20 -17.75
C TRP A 103 7.27 -2.91 -16.93
N LEU A 104 8.40 -2.67 -16.27
CA LEU A 104 8.61 -1.44 -15.48
C LEU A 104 8.59 -0.20 -16.37
N LEU A 105 9.17 -0.27 -17.56
CA LEU A 105 9.15 0.85 -18.52
C LEU A 105 7.74 1.15 -19.00
N GLU A 106 6.98 0.13 -19.40
CA GLU A 106 5.57 0.27 -19.79
C GLU A 106 4.71 0.84 -18.67
N LEU A 107 4.86 0.33 -17.45
CA LEU A 107 4.15 0.84 -16.28
C LEU A 107 4.48 2.31 -16.02
N THR A 108 5.77 2.67 -16.01
CA THR A 108 6.18 4.05 -15.74
C THR A 108 5.74 5.02 -16.83
N ASP A 109 5.66 4.59 -18.10
CA ASP A 109 5.14 5.41 -19.19
C ASP A 109 3.65 5.72 -18.98
N VAL A 110 2.86 4.70 -18.65
CA VAL A 110 1.42 4.87 -18.39
C VAL A 110 1.17 5.71 -17.13
N LEU A 111 1.88 5.43 -16.04
CA LEU A 111 1.72 6.19 -14.80
C LEU A 111 2.21 7.66 -14.93
N GLN A 112 3.20 7.91 -15.79
CA GLN A 112 3.63 9.28 -16.09
C GLN A 112 2.55 10.04 -16.85
N GLU A 113 1.90 9.40 -17.83
CA GLU A 113 0.81 10.01 -18.58
C GLU A 113 -0.43 10.29 -17.71
N LEU A 114 -0.75 9.38 -16.77
CA LEU A 114 -1.93 9.49 -15.93
C LEU A 114 -1.74 10.40 -14.71
N TYR A 115 -0.59 10.30 -14.05
CA TYR A 115 -0.38 10.84 -12.70
C TYR A 115 0.91 11.65 -12.54
N GLY A 116 1.70 11.84 -13.60
CA GLY A 116 3.01 12.51 -13.48
C GLY A 116 3.94 11.79 -12.50
N ILE A 117 3.91 10.46 -12.45
CA ILE A 117 4.54 9.64 -11.39
C ILE A 117 6.05 9.89 -11.27
N LEU A 118 6.73 10.12 -12.40
CA LEU A 118 8.17 10.34 -12.40
C LEU A 118 8.55 11.73 -11.88
N ASP A 119 7.60 12.64 -11.70
CA ASP A 119 7.88 13.98 -11.22
C ASP A 119 8.11 14.02 -9.72
N TRP A 120 7.55 13.05 -8.97
CA TRP A 120 7.70 12.96 -7.51
C TRP A 120 8.24 11.61 -7.00
N SER A 121 8.07 10.52 -7.76
CA SER A 121 8.51 9.18 -7.31
C SER A 121 10.00 8.96 -7.57
N VAL A 122 10.82 9.25 -6.58
CA VAL A 122 12.28 9.04 -6.62
C VAL A 122 12.61 7.60 -7.03
N GLY A 123 11.94 6.62 -6.42
CA GLY A 123 12.22 5.20 -6.67
C GLY A 123 11.95 4.78 -8.10
N LEU A 124 10.78 5.09 -8.65
CA LEU A 124 10.44 4.75 -10.04
C LEU A 124 11.30 5.50 -11.04
N SER A 125 11.65 6.75 -10.74
CA SER A 125 12.53 7.56 -11.57
C SER A 125 13.90 6.89 -11.75
N TYR A 126 14.56 6.51 -10.67
CA TYR A 126 15.87 5.83 -10.71
C TYR A 126 15.78 4.37 -11.19
N ALA A 127 14.74 3.63 -10.81
CA ALA A 127 14.55 2.25 -11.29
C ALA A 127 14.33 2.19 -12.80
N ARG A 128 13.61 3.18 -13.37
CA ARG A 128 13.48 3.33 -14.82
C ARG A 128 14.83 3.46 -15.52
N THR A 129 15.78 4.20 -14.95
CA THR A 129 17.13 4.33 -15.53
C THR A 129 17.88 2.99 -15.55
N LEU A 130 17.76 2.21 -14.47
CA LEU A 130 18.32 0.86 -14.40
C LEU A 130 17.69 -0.06 -15.44
N ALA A 131 16.37 0.02 -15.62
CA ALA A 131 15.66 -0.75 -16.63
C ALA A 131 16.11 -0.40 -18.06
N LEU A 132 16.22 0.89 -18.39
CA LEU A 132 16.74 1.35 -19.69
C LEU A 132 18.16 0.85 -19.96
N ARG A 133 19.03 0.92 -18.94
CA ARG A 133 20.37 0.39 -19.05
C ARG A 133 20.40 -1.13 -19.27
N ALA A 134 19.59 -1.88 -18.53
CA ALA A 134 19.53 -3.33 -18.60
C ALA A 134 19.09 -3.84 -19.99
N ILE A 135 18.20 -3.10 -20.67
CA ILE A 135 17.78 -3.43 -22.05
C ILE A 135 18.71 -2.84 -23.13
N GLY A 136 19.77 -2.12 -22.73
CA GLY A 136 20.73 -1.52 -23.66
C GLY A 136 20.21 -0.30 -24.42
N ALA A 137 19.25 0.43 -23.84
CA ALA A 137 18.67 1.61 -24.47
C ALA A 137 19.68 2.77 -24.50
N SER A 138 19.80 3.45 -25.64
CA SER A 138 20.75 4.58 -25.82
C SER A 138 20.47 5.79 -24.96
N GLN A 139 19.22 5.97 -24.50
CA GLN A 139 18.81 7.06 -23.61
C GLN A 139 19.08 6.81 -22.11
N ALA A 140 19.70 5.68 -21.73
CA ALA A 140 19.91 5.33 -20.32
C ALA A 140 20.72 6.37 -19.56
N ASP A 141 21.81 6.90 -20.15
CA ASP A 141 22.67 7.91 -19.54
C ASP A 141 21.93 9.23 -19.35
N GLN A 142 21.19 9.67 -20.37
CA GLN A 142 20.37 10.88 -20.31
C GLN A 142 19.25 10.75 -19.27
N ALA A 143 18.61 9.57 -19.19
CA ALA A 143 17.58 9.32 -18.19
C ALA A 143 18.14 9.39 -16.78
N LEU A 144 19.34 8.84 -16.53
CA LEU A 144 20.00 8.91 -15.22
C LEU A 144 20.41 10.36 -14.89
N ALA A 145 20.97 11.10 -15.84
CA ALA A 145 21.29 12.51 -15.63
C ALA A 145 20.03 13.32 -15.28
N SER A 146 18.91 13.08 -15.98
CA SER A 146 17.63 13.73 -15.68
C SER A 146 17.09 13.35 -14.30
N ALA A 147 17.22 12.09 -13.88
CA ALA A 147 16.83 11.65 -12.53
C ALA A 147 17.68 12.32 -11.44
N ILE A 148 19.00 12.45 -11.64
CA ILE A 148 19.91 13.15 -10.74
C ILE A 148 19.54 14.64 -10.60
N ILE A 149 19.20 15.30 -11.70
CA ILE A 149 18.80 16.73 -11.71
C ILE A 149 17.48 16.91 -10.97
N ARG A 150 16.52 16.01 -11.17
CA ARG A 150 15.20 16.10 -10.53
C ARG A 150 15.23 15.74 -9.05
N ASP A 151 16.00 14.69 -8.68
CA ASP A 151 16.07 14.17 -7.32
C ASP A 151 17.53 14.15 -6.80
N PRO A 152 18.15 15.32 -6.60
CA PRO A 152 19.57 15.41 -6.23
C PRO A 152 19.86 14.81 -4.86
N HIS A 153 18.90 14.84 -3.92
CA HIS A 153 19.06 14.21 -2.60
C HIS A 153 19.29 12.70 -2.70
N ALA A 154 18.57 12.02 -3.60
CA ALA A 154 18.79 10.59 -3.83
C ALA A 154 20.16 10.30 -4.44
N ALA A 155 20.61 11.12 -5.39
CA ALA A 155 21.94 11.00 -5.98
C ALA A 155 23.06 11.20 -4.94
N ILE A 156 22.95 12.21 -4.10
CA ILE A 156 23.92 12.50 -3.02
C ILE A 156 23.96 11.35 -2.02
N LEU A 157 22.79 10.83 -1.59
CA LEU A 157 22.72 9.68 -0.68
C LEU A 157 23.29 8.41 -1.31
N LEU A 158 23.01 8.14 -2.57
CA LEU A 158 23.62 7.01 -3.29
C LEU A 158 25.11 7.16 -3.37
N ALA A 159 25.62 8.34 -3.75
CA ALA A 159 27.05 8.62 -3.83
C ALA A 159 27.74 8.39 -2.48
N ASP A 160 27.18 8.87 -1.36
CA ASP A 160 27.67 8.62 -0.01
C ASP A 160 27.78 7.11 0.28
N LYS A 161 26.72 6.35 0.05
CA LYS A 161 26.66 4.90 0.31
C LYS A 161 27.56 4.08 -0.63
N LEU A 162 27.82 4.59 -1.82
CA LEU A 162 28.67 3.98 -2.85
C LEU A 162 30.12 4.47 -2.81
N GLN A 163 30.45 5.43 -1.92
CA GLN A 163 31.74 6.09 -1.84
C GLN A 163 32.17 6.71 -3.18
N VAL A 164 31.23 7.40 -3.82
CA VAL A 164 31.45 8.22 -5.01
C VAL A 164 31.58 9.67 -4.56
N ASP A 165 32.62 10.34 -5.06
CA ASP A 165 32.89 11.74 -4.69
C ASP A 165 31.76 12.66 -5.19
N VAL A 166 31.28 13.51 -4.29
CA VAL A 166 30.31 14.58 -4.59
C VAL A 166 31.01 15.92 -4.36
N PRO A 167 30.97 16.85 -5.31
CA PRO A 167 31.55 18.17 -5.12
C PRO A 167 30.98 18.88 -3.87
N PRO A 168 31.81 19.52 -3.01
CA PRO A 168 31.33 20.14 -1.78
C PRO A 168 30.34 21.30 -1.99
N ASP A 169 30.36 21.94 -3.16
CA ASP A 169 29.40 22.96 -3.56
C ASP A 169 28.02 22.35 -3.84
N VAL A 170 27.95 21.16 -4.45
CA VAL A 170 26.71 20.41 -4.64
C VAL A 170 26.09 20.03 -3.28
N VAL A 171 26.88 19.47 -2.37
CA VAL A 171 26.37 19.11 -1.03
C VAL A 171 25.85 20.34 -0.28
N ARG A 172 26.50 21.50 -0.42
CA ARG A 172 26.04 22.76 0.20
C ARG A 172 24.79 23.33 -0.48
N ALA A 173 24.65 23.13 -1.79
CA ALA A 173 23.50 23.62 -2.57
C ALA A 173 22.22 22.85 -2.30
N PHE A 174 22.33 21.56 -1.95
CA PHE A 174 21.20 20.65 -1.67
C PHE A 174 21.31 20.06 -0.24
N PRO A 175 21.15 20.89 0.80
CA PRO A 175 21.24 20.41 2.17
C PRO A 175 20.07 19.48 2.50
N MET A 176 20.35 18.41 3.25
CA MET A 176 19.31 17.56 3.81
C MET A 176 18.85 18.13 5.17
N HIS A 177 17.54 18.29 5.34
CA HIS A 177 16.97 18.84 6.57
C HIS A 177 16.89 17.79 7.68
N GLY A 178 16.84 16.51 7.31
CA GLY A 178 16.90 15.39 8.24
C GLY A 178 15.61 15.13 9.03
N ALA A 179 14.58 15.96 8.86
CA ALA A 179 13.31 15.82 9.53
C ALA A 179 12.23 16.71 8.87
N TYR A 180 10.95 16.36 9.09
CA TYR A 180 9.82 17.20 8.77
C TYR A 180 9.86 18.52 9.55
N THR A 181 9.55 19.62 8.86
CA THR A 181 9.23 20.91 9.48
C THR A 181 7.97 21.48 8.83
N SER A 182 7.29 22.42 9.50
CA SER A 182 6.09 23.07 8.93
C SER A 182 6.36 23.86 7.64
N THR A 183 7.61 24.28 7.44
CA THR A 183 8.04 25.03 6.25
C THR A 183 8.66 24.12 5.18
N HIS A 184 9.04 22.89 5.53
CA HIS A 184 9.65 21.92 4.61
C HIS A 184 9.17 20.50 4.98
N PRO A 185 8.29 19.91 4.15
CA PRO A 185 7.74 18.57 4.39
C PRO A 185 8.78 17.46 4.39
N ALA A 186 9.91 17.66 3.70
CA ALA A 186 11.01 16.70 3.57
C ALA A 186 10.59 15.31 3.06
N LEU A 187 9.49 15.24 2.29
CA LEU A 187 8.98 13.98 1.74
C LEU A 187 9.95 13.38 0.72
N ASN A 188 10.56 14.23 -0.14
CA ASN A 188 11.54 13.77 -1.12
C ASN A 188 12.79 13.19 -0.44
N GLU A 189 13.22 13.74 0.70
CA GLU A 189 14.28 13.15 1.50
C GLU A 189 13.89 11.77 2.04
N LEU A 190 12.66 11.63 2.54
CA LEU A 190 12.13 10.33 2.99
C LEU A 190 12.12 9.32 1.85
N LEU A 191 11.60 9.69 0.68
CA LEU A 191 11.56 8.83 -0.51
C LEU A 191 12.97 8.44 -0.97
N ALA A 192 13.92 9.39 -0.95
CA ALA A 192 15.30 9.14 -1.26
C ALA A 192 15.94 8.10 -0.30
N HIS A 193 15.71 8.26 1.00
CA HIS A 193 16.20 7.30 2.01
C HIS A 193 15.59 5.91 1.84
N LEU A 194 14.28 5.81 1.61
CA LEU A 194 13.59 4.54 1.38
C LEU A 194 14.14 3.83 0.14
N TYR A 195 14.28 4.57 -0.97
CA TYR A 195 14.80 4.03 -2.21
C TYR A 195 16.26 3.56 -2.06
N VAL A 196 17.13 4.43 -1.58
CA VAL A 196 18.56 4.13 -1.46
C VAL A 196 18.79 2.93 -0.55
N HIS A 197 18.09 2.85 0.59
CA HIS A 197 18.22 1.70 1.48
C HIS A 197 17.89 0.39 0.78
N ARG A 198 16.81 0.35 0.03
CA ARG A 198 16.31 -0.85 -0.63
C ARG A 198 17.13 -1.24 -1.85
N SER A 199 17.50 -0.26 -2.69
CA SER A 199 18.14 -0.48 -3.97
C SER A 199 19.66 -0.55 -3.93
N LEU A 200 20.29 -0.27 -2.77
CA LEU A 200 21.75 -0.17 -2.64
C LEU A 200 22.50 -1.40 -3.17
N SER A 201 21.96 -2.60 -3.00
CA SER A 201 22.57 -3.85 -3.50
C SER A 201 22.68 -3.89 -5.02
N VAL A 202 21.73 -3.29 -5.74
CA VAL A 202 21.74 -3.20 -7.20
C VAL A 202 22.77 -2.18 -7.67
N TRP A 203 22.83 -1.03 -7.00
CA TRP A 203 23.78 0.03 -7.33
C TRP A 203 25.25 -0.32 -6.99
N LYS A 204 25.48 -1.25 -6.06
CA LYS A 204 26.83 -1.78 -5.72
C LYS A 204 27.40 -2.74 -6.75
N GLU A 205 26.62 -3.23 -7.70
CA GLU A 205 27.13 -4.06 -8.79
C GLU A 205 28.18 -3.28 -9.60
N ALA A 206 29.34 -3.89 -9.85
CA ALA A 206 30.52 -3.19 -10.38
C ALA A 206 30.24 -2.34 -11.64
N ASN A 207 29.48 -2.90 -12.58
CA ASN A 207 29.12 -2.21 -13.83
C ASN A 207 28.14 -1.06 -13.59
N THR A 208 27.19 -1.23 -12.65
CA THR A 208 26.18 -0.21 -12.31
C THR A 208 26.86 0.93 -11.54
N LEU A 209 27.75 0.61 -10.60
CA LEU A 209 28.53 1.59 -9.85
C LEU A 209 29.43 2.44 -10.76
N ALA A 210 30.15 1.81 -11.68
CA ALA A 210 31.02 2.52 -12.64
C ALA A 210 30.20 3.49 -13.49
N TRP A 211 29.06 3.04 -13.99
CA TRP A 211 28.11 3.84 -14.75
C TRP A 211 27.54 5.01 -13.94
N PHE A 212 27.06 4.75 -12.73
CA PHE A 212 26.56 5.82 -11.85
C PHE A 212 27.62 6.89 -11.62
N ARG A 213 28.87 6.47 -11.29
CA ARG A 213 29.99 7.39 -11.07
C ARG A 213 30.25 8.26 -12.29
N GLU A 214 30.29 7.67 -13.48
CA GLU A 214 30.54 8.39 -14.73
C GLU A 214 29.46 9.44 -14.99
N VAL A 215 28.18 9.03 -15.03
CA VAL A 215 27.05 9.93 -15.33
C VAL A 215 26.91 10.98 -14.23
N ALA A 216 27.01 10.62 -12.96
CA ALA A 216 26.91 11.56 -11.85
C ALA A 216 28.00 12.64 -11.92
N THR A 217 29.28 12.25 -12.17
CA THR A 217 30.39 13.20 -12.30
C THR A 217 30.14 14.20 -13.43
N GLN A 218 29.59 13.76 -14.55
CA GLN A 218 29.24 14.63 -15.68
C GLN A 218 28.04 15.54 -15.37
N THR A 219 27.13 15.09 -14.49
CA THR A 219 25.86 15.78 -14.20
C THR A 219 26.00 16.80 -13.05
N TRP A 220 26.92 16.60 -12.08
CA TRP A 220 27.08 17.51 -10.93
C TRP A 220 27.17 19.00 -11.32
N PRO A 221 27.94 19.40 -12.37
CA PRO A 221 28.02 20.80 -12.77
C PRO A 221 26.75 21.39 -13.32
N SER A 222 25.77 20.56 -13.73
CA SER A 222 24.49 20.98 -14.28
C SER A 222 23.41 21.18 -13.23
N LEU A 223 23.71 20.88 -11.94
CA LEU A 223 22.76 21.06 -10.86
C LEU A 223 22.61 22.53 -10.50
N ASP A 224 21.39 23.04 -10.55
CA ASP A 224 21.02 24.40 -10.17
C ASP A 224 20.00 24.40 -9.03
N ALA A 225 20.45 24.73 -7.83
CA ALA A 225 19.60 24.81 -6.65
C ALA A 225 18.52 25.91 -6.77
N SER A 226 18.78 26.96 -7.58
CA SER A 226 17.79 28.03 -7.79
C SER A 226 16.63 27.59 -8.68
N ALA A 227 16.87 26.65 -9.58
CA ALA A 227 15.87 26.05 -10.46
C ALA A 227 15.20 24.83 -9.83
N TYR A 228 15.79 24.21 -8.80
CA TYR A 228 15.23 23.04 -8.14
C TYR A 228 13.87 23.36 -7.49
N ARG A 229 12.90 22.51 -7.74
CA ARG A 229 11.59 22.54 -7.11
C ARG A 229 11.21 21.15 -6.67
N GLU A 230 10.90 21.02 -5.40
CA GLU A 230 10.38 19.79 -4.85
C GLU A 230 8.97 19.54 -5.42
N SER A 231 8.77 18.40 -6.07
CA SER A 231 7.46 17.95 -6.51
C SER A 231 6.91 16.98 -5.47
N LEU A 232 5.72 17.27 -4.97
CA LEU A 232 5.05 16.45 -3.98
C LEU A 232 3.81 15.79 -4.58
N PRO A 233 3.53 14.53 -4.25
CA PRO A 233 2.30 13.88 -4.65
C PRO A 233 1.10 14.45 -3.87
N GLU A 234 -0.10 14.10 -4.29
CA GLU A 234 -1.34 14.43 -3.59
C GLU A 234 -1.33 13.91 -2.14
N SER A 235 -2.13 14.54 -1.27
CA SER A 235 -2.19 14.19 0.17
C SER A 235 -2.56 12.74 0.44
N SER A 236 -3.42 12.13 -0.38
CA SER A 236 -3.79 10.71 -0.30
C SER A 236 -2.57 9.81 -0.52
N THR A 237 -1.79 10.10 -1.54
CA THR A 237 -0.54 9.37 -1.87
C THR A 237 0.52 9.59 -0.80
N GLN A 238 0.65 10.80 -0.24
CA GLN A 238 1.54 11.05 0.90
C GLN A 238 1.18 10.16 2.10
N MET A 239 -0.12 10.02 2.41
CA MET A 239 -0.57 9.10 3.46
C MET A 239 -0.25 7.63 3.15
N GLY A 240 -0.28 7.23 1.88
CA GLY A 240 0.19 5.91 1.43
C GLY A 240 1.67 5.70 1.75
N VAL A 241 2.53 6.69 1.49
CA VAL A 241 3.97 6.66 1.85
C VAL A 241 4.16 6.51 3.37
N TYR A 242 3.40 7.25 4.18
CA TYR A 242 3.51 7.16 5.64
C TYR A 242 3.02 5.81 6.17
N ARG A 243 1.92 5.26 5.64
CA ARG A 243 1.48 3.89 5.97
C ARG A 243 2.52 2.86 5.59
N HIS A 244 3.11 2.98 4.40
CA HIS A 244 4.21 2.11 3.98
C HIS A 244 5.33 2.07 5.02
N LEU A 245 5.78 3.24 5.49
CA LEU A 245 6.84 3.34 6.50
C LEU A 245 6.45 2.66 7.82
N VAL A 246 5.18 2.78 8.24
CA VAL A 246 4.68 2.18 9.49
C VAL A 246 4.54 0.67 9.36
N VAL A 247 4.09 0.19 8.18
CA VAL A 247 3.81 -1.23 7.93
C VAL A 247 5.07 -2.00 7.52
N ALA A 248 6.01 -1.37 6.81
CA ALA A 248 7.22 -2.02 6.32
C ALA A 248 8.09 -2.55 7.47
N ASP A 249 8.62 -3.76 7.29
CA ASP A 249 9.49 -4.41 8.26
C ASP A 249 10.93 -3.88 8.14
N LEU A 250 11.12 -2.68 8.63
CA LEU A 250 12.42 -2.02 8.69
C LEU A 250 13.11 -2.29 10.04
N PRO A 251 14.45 -2.32 10.08
CA PRO A 251 15.17 -2.32 11.35
C PRO A 251 14.72 -1.15 12.24
N GLU A 252 14.47 -1.40 13.52
CA GLU A 252 13.88 -0.41 14.45
C GLU A 252 14.65 0.92 14.49
N ALA A 253 15.97 0.87 14.45
CA ALA A 253 16.80 2.08 14.44
C ALA A 253 16.57 2.91 13.18
N GLN A 254 16.41 2.25 12.03
CA GLN A 254 16.14 2.90 10.76
C GLN A 254 14.70 3.45 10.72
N GLN A 255 13.72 2.66 11.14
CA GLN A 255 12.34 3.11 11.20
C GLN A 255 12.21 4.36 12.08
N ARG A 256 12.83 4.38 13.27
CA ARG A 256 12.87 5.58 14.14
C ARG A 256 13.53 6.78 13.46
N GLN A 257 14.57 6.57 12.67
CA GLN A 257 15.22 7.65 11.91
C GLN A 257 14.28 8.20 10.85
N LEU A 258 13.62 7.35 10.08
CA LEU A 258 12.73 7.73 8.99
C LEU A 258 11.41 8.35 9.48
N LEU A 259 10.92 7.94 10.65
CA LEU A 259 9.74 8.56 11.27
C LEU A 259 9.93 10.05 11.59
N ARG A 260 11.16 10.57 11.61
CA ARG A 260 11.40 12.02 11.75
C ARG A 260 10.89 12.84 10.57
N TYR A 261 10.78 12.24 9.39
CA TYR A 261 10.25 12.85 8.18
C TYR A 261 8.71 12.84 8.10
N VAL A 262 8.05 12.17 9.04
CA VAL A 262 6.58 12.10 9.09
C VAL A 262 6.05 13.25 9.95
N PRO A 263 4.98 13.95 9.50
CA PRO A 263 4.35 15.00 10.29
C PRO A 263 3.99 14.52 11.70
N PRO A 264 4.17 15.36 12.73
CA PRO A 264 3.92 14.98 14.14
C PRO A 264 2.50 14.44 14.39
N GLU A 265 1.50 15.02 13.75
CA GLU A 265 0.08 14.63 13.82
C GLU A 265 -0.19 13.25 13.21
N VAL A 266 0.58 12.86 12.22
CA VAL A 266 0.51 11.52 11.58
C VAL A 266 1.32 10.51 12.40
N ARG A 267 2.49 10.91 12.89
CA ARG A 267 3.37 10.05 13.69
C ARG A 267 2.79 9.69 15.05
N ASN A 268 2.08 10.63 15.67
CA ASN A 268 1.49 10.49 16.99
C ASN A 268 0.00 10.89 16.93
N PRO A 269 -0.85 10.12 16.22
CA PRO A 269 -2.27 10.44 16.14
C PRO A 269 -2.93 10.30 17.52
N PRO A 270 -3.99 11.05 17.79
CA PRO A 270 -4.81 10.86 18.98
C PRO A 270 -5.30 9.41 19.07
N GLY A 271 -5.00 8.72 20.17
CA GLY A 271 -5.31 7.28 20.34
C GLY A 271 -4.20 6.31 19.94
N GLY A 272 -3.08 6.82 19.38
CA GLY A 272 -1.94 5.98 18.95
C GLY A 272 -2.12 5.34 17.59
N ILE A 273 -1.18 4.46 17.22
CA ILE A 273 -1.21 3.71 15.95
C ILE A 273 -1.59 2.26 16.25
N ASP A 274 -2.74 1.83 15.75
CA ASP A 274 -3.15 0.45 15.83
C ASP A 274 -2.33 -0.44 14.88
N THR A 275 -1.90 -1.60 15.37
CA THR A 275 -1.08 -2.52 14.58
C THR A 275 -1.88 -3.26 13.50
N PHE A 276 -3.19 -3.35 13.68
CA PHE A 276 -4.12 -4.03 12.75
C PHE A 276 -4.77 -3.07 11.75
N ASP A 277 -4.81 -1.76 12.02
CA ASP A 277 -5.34 -0.72 11.12
C ASP A 277 -4.47 0.55 11.21
N PRO A 278 -3.23 0.50 10.73
CA PRO A 278 -2.29 1.61 10.87
C PRO A 278 -2.72 2.81 10.02
N LEU A 279 -2.85 3.96 10.68
CA LEU A 279 -3.20 5.24 10.06
C LEU A 279 -4.48 5.15 9.18
N PRO A 280 -5.63 4.79 9.77
CA PRO A 280 -6.87 4.70 9.02
C PRO A 280 -7.21 6.05 8.36
N PRO A 281 -7.91 6.07 7.21
CA PRO A 281 -8.31 7.31 6.56
C PRO A 281 -9.30 8.07 7.45
N SER A 282 -9.11 9.40 7.59
CA SER A 282 -9.93 10.25 8.45
C SER A 282 -11.39 10.34 8.02
N ASN A 283 -11.64 10.17 6.72
CA ASN A 283 -12.97 10.17 6.10
C ASN A 283 -13.51 8.77 5.82
N GLY A 284 -12.79 7.73 6.24
CA GLY A 284 -13.19 6.35 6.05
C GLY A 284 -14.26 5.92 7.04
N SER A 285 -15.24 5.13 6.59
CA SER A 285 -16.14 4.40 7.48
C SER A 285 -15.34 3.34 8.23
N ARG A 286 -15.49 3.29 9.55
CA ARG A 286 -14.89 2.19 10.34
C ARG A 286 -15.65 0.89 10.14
N PHE A 287 -16.96 0.97 9.85
CA PHE A 287 -17.83 -0.19 9.69
C PHE A 287 -18.98 0.10 8.73
N ASP A 288 -19.51 -0.92 8.10
CA ASP A 288 -20.80 -0.84 7.44
C ASP A 288 -21.91 -0.86 8.51
N GLU A 289 -22.45 0.30 8.85
CA GLU A 289 -23.47 0.45 9.90
C GLU A 289 -24.73 -0.33 9.54
N ALA A 290 -25.05 -0.48 8.27
CA ALA A 290 -26.22 -1.24 7.83
C ALA A 290 -26.04 -2.76 8.07
N TYR A 291 -24.83 -3.27 7.83
CA TYR A 291 -24.49 -4.67 8.10
C TYR A 291 -24.50 -4.96 9.60
N TYR A 292 -23.78 -4.15 10.39
CA TYR A 292 -23.68 -4.37 11.85
C TYR A 292 -24.90 -3.93 12.62
N GLY A 293 -25.71 -2.99 12.12
CA GLY A 293 -26.94 -2.53 12.74
C GLY A 293 -28.01 -3.62 12.85
N SER A 294 -28.00 -4.60 11.95
CA SER A 294 -28.88 -5.78 12.00
C SER A 294 -28.38 -6.84 13.00
N VAL A 295 -27.06 -6.91 13.25
CA VAL A 295 -26.45 -7.95 14.09
C VAL A 295 -26.26 -7.47 15.53
N LEU A 296 -26.15 -6.15 15.79
CA LEU A 296 -25.86 -5.59 17.10
C LEU A 296 -26.83 -4.48 17.53
N PRO A 297 -28.17 -4.71 17.57
CA PRO A 297 -29.14 -3.65 17.85
C PRO A 297 -29.05 -3.05 19.27
N ALA A 298 -28.37 -3.72 20.22
CA ALA A 298 -28.30 -3.31 21.61
C ALA A 298 -27.09 -2.44 21.98
N MET A 299 -26.05 -2.36 21.14
CA MET A 299 -24.79 -1.66 21.44
C MET A 299 -24.79 -0.18 21.01
N THR A 300 -25.70 0.22 20.12
CA THR A 300 -25.80 1.58 19.57
C THR A 300 -26.47 2.61 20.49
N GLN A 301 -27.12 2.19 21.59
CA GLN A 301 -27.89 3.10 22.48
C GLN A 301 -27.10 3.78 23.60
N ARG A 302 -25.80 3.54 23.74
CA ARG A 302 -24.97 4.21 24.76
C ARG A 302 -23.77 4.86 24.09
N GLY A 303 -23.91 6.05 23.58
CA GLY A 303 -22.92 7.16 23.41
C GLY A 303 -21.45 6.89 23.06
N GLY A 304 -21.03 5.65 22.92
CA GLY A 304 -19.72 5.22 22.45
C GLY A 304 -19.92 4.28 21.27
N GLY A 305 -19.13 4.39 20.21
CA GLY A 305 -19.26 3.54 19.02
C GLY A 305 -19.33 2.06 19.39
N PRO A 306 -20.02 1.23 18.59
CA PRO A 306 -20.43 -0.14 18.96
C PRO A 306 -19.29 -1.09 19.35
N HIS A 307 -18.05 -0.71 19.13
CA HIS A 307 -16.88 -1.56 19.38
C HIS A 307 -16.05 -1.18 20.61
N THR A 308 -16.28 0.01 21.20
CA THR A 308 -15.52 0.42 22.39
C THR A 308 -15.79 -0.53 23.56
N GLY A 309 -17.04 -0.97 23.72
CA GLY A 309 -17.42 -1.83 24.83
C GLY A 309 -16.90 -3.27 24.72
N LEU A 310 -17.03 -3.90 23.54
CA LEU A 310 -16.57 -5.28 23.35
C LEU A 310 -15.04 -5.35 23.31
N TRP A 311 -14.38 -4.40 22.66
CA TRP A 311 -12.92 -4.35 22.60
C TRP A 311 -12.29 -3.97 23.95
N GLU A 312 -12.86 -3.01 24.67
CA GLU A 312 -12.43 -2.73 26.05
C GLU A 312 -12.64 -3.94 26.96
N LEU A 313 -13.73 -4.68 26.80
CA LEU A 313 -13.98 -5.90 27.53
C LEU A 313 -12.92 -6.97 27.20
N LEU A 314 -12.68 -7.23 25.92
CA LEU A 314 -11.65 -8.17 25.46
C LEU A 314 -10.24 -7.78 25.93
N GLN A 315 -9.91 -6.49 25.88
CA GLN A 315 -8.62 -5.99 26.36
C GLN A 315 -8.49 -6.11 27.88
N ARG A 316 -9.56 -5.82 28.63
CA ARG A 316 -9.58 -6.04 30.09
C ARG A 316 -9.43 -7.51 30.46
N LEU A 317 -10.05 -8.40 29.71
CA LEU A 317 -9.98 -9.83 29.91
C LEU A 317 -8.61 -10.42 29.57
N GLN A 318 -7.99 -9.96 28.47
CA GLN A 318 -6.60 -10.28 28.18
C GLN A 318 -5.62 -9.79 29.27
N ASN A 319 -5.84 -8.60 29.80
CA ASN A 319 -5.03 -8.04 30.89
C ASN A 319 -5.23 -8.76 32.23
N LEU A 320 -6.37 -9.44 32.41
CA LEU A 320 -6.68 -10.26 33.60
C LEU A 320 -6.22 -11.70 33.46
N GLY A 321 -5.63 -12.09 32.32
CA GLY A 321 -5.12 -13.45 32.08
C GLY A 321 -6.21 -14.49 31.87
N VAL A 322 -7.44 -14.09 31.58
CA VAL A 322 -8.58 -14.98 31.33
C VAL A 322 -8.47 -15.52 29.89
N HIS A 323 -8.18 -16.80 29.76
CA HIS A 323 -7.99 -17.46 28.46
C HIS A 323 -9.11 -18.44 28.10
N ASP A 324 -10.08 -18.66 29.00
CA ASP A 324 -11.17 -19.59 28.79
C ASP A 324 -12.54 -18.85 28.86
N VAL A 325 -13.42 -19.16 27.91
CA VAL A 325 -14.77 -18.58 27.84
C VAL A 325 -15.62 -18.92 29.07
N GLN A 326 -15.39 -20.06 29.71
CA GLN A 326 -16.10 -20.48 30.91
C GLN A 326 -15.68 -19.67 32.14
N GLU A 327 -14.38 -19.39 32.31
CA GLU A 327 -13.86 -18.54 33.35
C GLU A 327 -14.36 -17.08 33.20
N LEU A 328 -14.57 -16.66 31.97
CA LEU A 328 -15.13 -15.37 31.59
C LEU A 328 -16.60 -15.24 32.04
N LEU A 329 -17.39 -16.28 31.84
CA LEU A 329 -18.80 -16.29 32.21
C LEU A 329 -19.05 -16.26 33.74
N GLU A 330 -18.07 -16.64 34.56
CA GLU A 330 -18.14 -16.57 36.01
C GLU A 330 -17.89 -15.16 36.57
N HIS A 331 -17.23 -14.28 35.81
CA HIS A 331 -16.79 -12.96 36.28
C HIS A 331 -17.59 -11.79 35.69
N VAL A 332 -18.60 -12.04 34.85
CA VAL A 332 -19.49 -11.02 34.28
C VAL A 332 -20.87 -11.04 34.95
N ASP A 333 -21.53 -9.86 34.95
CA ASP A 333 -22.90 -9.75 35.45
C ASP A 333 -23.90 -10.59 34.58
N ASP A 334 -25.03 -10.94 35.14
CA ASP A 334 -26.02 -11.84 34.53
C ASP A 334 -26.49 -11.31 33.17
N ARG A 335 -26.57 -10.00 32.96
CA ARG A 335 -26.98 -9.39 31.69
C ARG A 335 -25.91 -9.51 30.61
N THR A 336 -24.65 -9.40 30.97
CA THR A 336 -23.52 -9.58 30.05
C THR A 336 -23.33 -11.06 29.73
N ARG A 337 -23.61 -11.94 30.70
CA ARG A 337 -23.63 -13.41 30.52
C ARG A 337 -24.67 -13.82 29.48
N ASP A 338 -25.90 -13.34 29.60
CA ASP A 338 -26.98 -13.64 28.65
C ASP A 338 -26.65 -13.17 27.23
N MET A 339 -26.00 -12.00 27.08
CA MET A 339 -25.56 -11.52 25.78
C MET A 339 -24.43 -12.36 25.17
N LEU A 340 -23.50 -12.85 26.00
CA LEU A 340 -22.41 -13.71 25.54
C LEU A 340 -22.91 -15.10 25.15
N MET A 341 -23.88 -15.63 25.86
CA MET A 341 -24.50 -16.94 25.56
C MET A 341 -25.30 -16.89 24.25
N GLN A 342 -25.97 -15.78 23.90
CA GLN A 342 -26.65 -15.62 22.61
C GLN A 342 -25.67 -15.57 21.41
N VAL A 343 -24.41 -15.18 21.64
CA VAL A 343 -23.37 -15.15 20.58
C VAL A 343 -22.67 -16.50 20.45
N VAL A 344 -22.66 -17.31 21.50
CA VAL A 344 -21.93 -18.59 21.57
C VAL A 344 -22.82 -19.80 21.22
N GLU A 345 -24.14 -19.69 21.35
CA GLU A 345 -25.03 -20.77 20.90
C GLU A 345 -25.03 -20.84 19.35
N PRO A 346 -24.62 -21.97 18.77
CA PRO A 346 -24.74 -22.14 17.33
C PRO A 346 -26.22 -22.15 16.97
N VAL A 347 -26.63 -21.27 16.05
CA VAL A 347 -27.95 -21.36 15.40
C VAL A 347 -28.12 -22.80 14.91
N SER A 348 -29.11 -23.50 15.46
CA SER A 348 -29.39 -24.87 15.05
C SER A 348 -29.68 -24.89 13.55
N ALA A 349 -29.13 -25.88 12.86
CA ALA A 349 -29.21 -25.99 11.39
C ALA A 349 -30.66 -26.03 10.84
N ASP A 350 -31.65 -26.27 11.70
CA ASP A 350 -33.09 -26.33 11.34
C ASP A 350 -33.74 -24.93 11.18
N GLU A 351 -33.20 -23.86 11.80
CA GLU A 351 -33.76 -22.51 11.64
C GLU A 351 -33.20 -21.77 10.39
N ALA A 352 -32.07 -22.21 9.86
CA ALA A 352 -31.47 -21.60 8.67
C ALA A 352 -32.14 -22.00 7.35
N GLU A 353 -32.91 -23.12 7.31
CA GLU A 353 -33.62 -23.54 6.11
C GLU A 353 -34.98 -22.81 5.92
N ASP A 354 -35.62 -22.36 7.01
CA ASP A 354 -36.89 -21.63 6.93
C ASP A 354 -36.73 -20.14 6.56
N GLU A 355 -35.63 -19.50 6.91
CA GLU A 355 -35.37 -18.10 6.48
C GLU A 355 -34.91 -18.00 5.01
N ALA A 356 -34.24 -19.02 4.48
CA ALA A 356 -33.82 -19.08 3.08
C ALA A 356 -35.00 -19.27 2.11
N ALA A 357 -36.10 -19.93 2.58
CA ALA A 357 -37.28 -20.18 1.76
C ALA A 357 -38.20 -18.95 1.64
N THR A 358 -38.14 -18.01 2.58
CA THR A 358 -39.01 -16.82 2.60
C THR A 358 -38.43 -15.65 1.80
N SER A 359 -37.13 -15.65 1.53
CA SER A 359 -36.44 -14.56 0.81
C SER A 359 -36.45 -14.73 -0.72
N MET A 360 -36.98 -15.80 -1.28
CA MET A 360 -36.94 -16.09 -2.72
C MET A 360 -38.22 -15.73 -3.48
N ASN A 361 -39.25 -15.21 -2.82
CA ASN A 361 -40.57 -15.00 -3.45
C ASN A 361 -40.95 -13.53 -3.70
N ASP A 362 -40.12 -12.54 -3.41
CA ASP A 362 -40.47 -11.10 -3.57
C ASP A 362 -39.54 -10.32 -4.50
N ILE A 363 -39.07 -10.90 -5.61
CA ILE A 363 -38.44 -10.15 -6.69
C ILE A 363 -39.10 -10.55 -8.04
N ASP A 364 -40.31 -10.09 -8.23
CA ASP A 364 -40.92 -9.93 -9.56
C ASP A 364 -41.48 -8.51 -9.67
N GLY A 365 -40.90 -7.75 -10.62
CA GLY A 365 -41.56 -6.60 -11.23
C GLY A 365 -40.98 -5.21 -10.89
N VAL A 366 -39.91 -4.82 -11.55
CA VAL A 366 -39.74 -3.44 -12.05
C VAL A 366 -39.05 -3.52 -13.40
N ASP A 367 -39.82 -3.47 -14.47
CA ASP A 367 -39.37 -3.13 -15.81
C ASP A 367 -39.13 -1.62 -15.86
N ASP A 368 -37.87 -1.18 -15.91
CA ASP A 368 -37.49 0.17 -16.34
C ASP A 368 -36.86 0.07 -17.73
N GLU A 369 -37.66 0.49 -18.72
CA GLU A 369 -37.24 0.76 -20.09
C GLU A 369 -36.16 1.86 -20.07
N ILE A 370 -34.91 1.50 -20.37
CA ILE A 370 -33.87 2.47 -20.73
C ILE A 370 -33.86 2.54 -22.26
N SER A 371 -34.28 3.70 -22.77
CA SER A 371 -34.27 4.07 -24.17
C SER A 371 -32.84 4.01 -24.77
N GLU A 372 -32.71 3.14 -25.78
CA GLU A 372 -31.62 3.19 -26.75
C GLU A 372 -31.83 4.43 -27.66
N ASP A 373 -31.00 5.45 -27.46
CA ASP A 373 -30.69 6.44 -28.53
C ASP A 373 -29.45 7.23 -28.11
N ASP A 374 -28.29 6.72 -28.48
CA ASP A 374 -27.15 7.52 -28.99
C ASP A 374 -26.09 6.59 -29.61
N ALA A 375 -26.36 6.14 -30.82
CA ALA A 375 -25.37 5.50 -31.67
C ALA A 375 -24.82 6.55 -32.63
N GLY A 376 -23.58 6.98 -32.40
CA GLY A 376 -22.93 7.85 -33.38
C GLY A 376 -21.55 8.31 -32.99
N HIS A 377 -20.52 7.56 -33.22
CA HIS A 377 -19.29 7.83 -33.98
C HIS A 377 -18.17 6.88 -33.55
N ALA A 378 -17.94 5.90 -34.40
CA ALA A 378 -16.72 5.09 -34.36
C ALA A 378 -15.52 5.96 -34.75
N SER A 379 -14.71 6.33 -33.76
CA SER A 379 -13.31 6.72 -33.96
C SER A 379 -12.43 5.65 -33.33
N GLY A 380 -11.42 5.18 -34.09
CA GLY A 380 -10.60 4.03 -33.89
C GLY A 380 -10.26 3.65 -32.45
N ASP A 381 -10.39 2.38 -32.18
CA ASP A 381 -10.28 1.64 -30.92
C ASP A 381 -8.90 1.81 -30.26
N GLN A 382 -8.64 2.96 -29.66
CA GLN A 382 -7.54 3.07 -28.70
C GLN A 382 -8.10 2.71 -27.30
N PRO A 383 -7.50 1.74 -26.60
CA PRO A 383 -7.94 1.38 -25.27
C PRO A 383 -7.90 2.61 -24.34
N SER A 384 -8.89 2.75 -23.48
CA SER A 384 -8.94 3.84 -22.49
C SER A 384 -7.65 3.87 -21.66
N LEU A 385 -7.30 5.04 -21.09
CA LEU A 385 -6.10 5.16 -20.25
C LEU A 385 -6.11 4.16 -19.09
N LEU A 386 -7.28 3.91 -18.48
CA LEU A 386 -7.44 2.89 -17.45
C LEU A 386 -7.20 1.47 -17.99
N GLN A 387 -7.65 1.17 -19.20
CA GLN A 387 -7.38 -0.12 -19.85
C GLN A 387 -5.89 -0.27 -20.20
N ARG A 388 -5.22 0.81 -20.59
CA ARG A 388 -3.76 0.81 -20.82
C ARG A 388 -2.99 0.57 -19.52
N ALA A 389 -3.40 1.21 -18.41
CA ALA A 389 -2.82 0.97 -17.09
C ALA A 389 -3.02 -0.49 -16.65
N TRP A 390 -4.21 -1.04 -16.88
CA TRP A 390 -4.52 -2.43 -16.61
C TRP A 390 -3.64 -3.38 -17.44
N ASN A 391 -3.58 -3.17 -18.75
CA ASN A 391 -2.75 -3.98 -19.64
C ASN A 391 -1.28 -3.88 -19.27
N ALA A 392 -0.78 -2.70 -18.87
CA ALA A 392 0.59 -2.51 -18.40
C ALA A 392 0.88 -3.29 -17.12
N LEU A 393 -0.09 -3.39 -16.19
CA LEU A 393 0.09 -4.16 -14.95
C LEU A 393 0.22 -5.66 -15.21
N TRP A 394 -0.54 -6.20 -16.15
CA TRP A 394 -0.65 -7.65 -16.38
C TRP A 394 0.07 -8.15 -17.63
N GLY A 395 0.56 -7.25 -18.50
CA GLY A 395 1.32 -7.60 -19.70
C GLY A 395 0.47 -8.29 -20.78
N THR A 396 -0.81 -7.87 -20.91
CA THR A 396 -1.76 -8.40 -21.91
C THR A 396 -1.85 -7.51 -23.15
#